data_3989279befd18fecd17f7facbd2a8842
#
_entry.id   3989279befd18fecd17f7facbd2a8842
#
_cell.length_a   1.000
_cell.length_b   1.000
_cell.length_c   1.000
_cell.angle_alpha   90.00
_cell.angle_beta   90.00
_cell.angle_gamma   90.00
#
_symmetry.space_group_name_H-M   'P 1'
#
loop_
_entity.id
_entity.type
_entity.pdbx_description
1 polymer ?
#
loop_
_entity_poly.entity_id
_entity_poly.type
_entity_poly.pdbx_seq_one_letter_code
_entity_poly.pdbx_strand_id
1 'polypeptide(L)'
;VKQKKISAAGGVVFRFSSSEVDSLTLNRTKHNYSSSPHRDAVVSETKQSTEQCLEVLLIHRKGLWDIPKGKVEKNETVACAARREVQEEVGIEEPIITHFIGTTAHEYEQKNKSYHKTTYWYGMIDAKEHRISSALSQGWINELRNSTKHRYTPQLEEGITEICWVSLTLAYERVAFDNLREVLIQFTEQIKAL
;
A
#
# COMPACT_ATOMS: atom_id res chain seq x y z
N VAL A 1 22.44 -32.08 -4.93
CA VAL A 1 21.04 -32.15 -4.44
C VAL A 1 20.17 -31.38 -5.42
N LYS A 2 19.08 -32.03 -5.95
CA LYS A 2 18.20 -31.38 -6.93
C LYS A 2 17.41 -30.28 -6.23
N GLN A 3 17.64 -29.01 -6.61
CA GLN A 3 16.97 -27.86 -6.07
C GLN A 3 15.49 -27.84 -6.52
N LYS A 4 14.56 -27.65 -5.60
CA LYS A 4 13.13 -27.57 -5.89
C LYS A 4 12.74 -26.12 -6.22
N LYS A 5 12.17 -25.90 -7.40
CA LYS A 5 11.66 -24.60 -7.81
C LYS A 5 10.24 -24.38 -7.24
N ILE A 6 10.02 -23.20 -6.69
CA ILE A 6 8.70 -22.75 -6.19
C ILE A 6 8.39 -21.43 -6.86
N SER A 7 7.20 -21.32 -7.44
CA SER A 7 6.65 -20.05 -7.91
C SER A 7 5.68 -19.51 -6.88
N ALA A 8 5.76 -18.21 -6.64
CA ALA A 8 4.83 -17.45 -5.81
C ALA A 8 4.42 -16.17 -6.55
N ALA A 9 3.33 -15.55 -6.14
CA ALA A 9 2.89 -14.28 -6.69
C ALA A 9 2.29 -13.42 -5.58
N GLY A 10 2.36 -12.10 -5.74
CA GLY A 10 1.82 -11.15 -4.77
C GLY A 10 1.51 -9.79 -5.38
N GLY A 11 0.90 -8.93 -4.59
CA GLY A 11 0.44 -7.63 -5.03
C GLY A 11 0.83 -6.48 -4.10
N VAL A 12 1.44 -5.44 -4.68
CA VAL A 12 1.55 -4.12 -4.04
C VAL A 12 0.22 -3.42 -4.25
N VAL A 13 -0.67 -3.51 -3.27
CA VAL A 13 -1.95 -2.81 -3.32
C VAL A 13 -1.72 -1.36 -2.94
N PHE A 14 -2.18 -0.43 -3.77
CA PHE A 14 -1.91 1.00 -3.59
C PHE A 14 -3.15 1.86 -3.80
N ARG A 15 -3.10 3.08 -3.27
CA ARG A 15 -4.09 4.14 -3.49
C ARG A 15 -3.44 5.51 -3.40
N PHE A 16 -4.11 6.53 -3.91
CA PHE A 16 -3.78 7.92 -3.67
C PHE A 16 -4.74 8.47 -2.62
N SER A 17 -4.21 8.92 -1.49
CA SER A 17 -4.99 9.61 -0.47
C SER A 17 -4.78 11.12 -0.59
N SER A 18 -5.84 11.91 -0.38
CA SER A 18 -5.71 13.35 -0.18
C SER A 18 -5.30 13.59 1.26
N SER A 19 -4.08 14.06 1.51
CA SER A 19 -3.72 14.59 2.82
C SER A 19 -4.40 15.95 2.99
N GLU A 20 -5.44 16.05 3.83
CA GLU A 20 -5.72 17.29 4.51
C GLU A 20 -4.53 17.51 5.46
N VAL A 21 -3.61 18.38 5.10
CA VAL A 21 -2.60 18.87 6.04
C VAL A 21 -3.40 19.68 7.07
N ASP A 22 -3.63 19.08 8.24
CA ASP A 22 -4.13 19.80 9.41
C ASP A 22 -3.15 20.92 9.71
N SER A 23 -3.49 22.13 9.28
CA SER A 23 -2.74 23.37 9.53
C SER A 23 -2.70 23.78 11.00
N LEU A 24 -3.16 22.90 11.92
CA LEU A 24 -3.25 23.14 13.36
C LEU A 24 -1.96 22.87 14.15
N THR A 25 -0.91 22.31 13.53
CA THR A 25 0.33 21.99 14.27
C THR A 25 1.46 22.99 14.10
N LEU A 26 1.32 24.03 13.31
CA LEU A 26 2.39 25.04 13.07
C LEU A 26 2.29 26.34 13.88
N ASN A 27 1.28 26.48 14.76
CA ASN A 27 1.10 27.70 15.56
C ASN A 27 1.37 27.52 17.06
N ARG A 28 2.50 26.90 17.42
CA ARG A 28 2.94 26.90 18.83
C ARG A 28 4.43 27.20 18.95
N THR A 29 4.83 28.39 18.52
CA THR A 29 5.97 29.16 19.09
C THR A 29 6.13 30.48 18.35
N LYS A 30 5.41 31.53 18.77
CA LYS A 30 5.94 32.91 18.71
C LYS A 30 5.36 33.68 19.87
N HIS A 31 6.24 33.98 20.81
CA HIS A 31 6.08 34.95 21.88
C HIS A 31 5.85 36.35 21.34
N ASN A 32 4.99 37.06 22.09
CA ASN A 32 4.72 38.48 22.16
C ASN A 32 5.82 39.43 21.63
N TYR A 33 5.43 40.38 20.78
CA TYR A 33 5.72 41.78 21.00
C TYR A 33 4.69 42.69 20.31
N SER A 34 4.37 43.78 20.97
CA SER A 34 3.29 44.74 20.87
C SER A 34 3.30 45.68 19.65
N SER A 35 2.09 46.28 19.44
CA SER A 35 1.74 47.65 18.92
C SER A 35 1.55 47.87 17.41
N SER A 36 0.26 47.87 16.99
CA SER A 36 -0.57 48.86 16.20
C SER A 36 -0.02 49.62 14.99
N PRO A 37 -0.90 50.22 14.14
CA PRO A 37 -1.99 49.68 13.31
C PRO A 37 -1.88 50.06 11.81
N HIS A 38 -2.86 49.62 11.00
CA HIS A 38 -3.20 49.97 9.60
C HIS A 38 -2.29 49.41 8.48
N ARG A 39 -2.92 48.48 7.75
CA ARG A 39 -3.16 48.54 6.31
C ARG A 39 -3.75 47.21 5.82
N ASP A 40 -4.76 47.37 5.01
CA ASP A 40 -5.45 46.43 4.15
C ASP A 40 -4.79 45.07 3.93
N ALA A 41 -5.34 44.04 4.56
CA ALA A 41 -4.99 42.65 4.26
C ALA A 41 -5.64 42.26 2.93
N VAL A 42 -4.85 42.27 1.87
CA VAL A 42 -5.17 41.48 0.68
C VAL A 42 -5.18 40.03 1.12
N VAL A 43 -6.38 39.45 1.21
CA VAL A 43 -6.55 38.00 1.39
C VAL A 43 -6.07 37.36 0.10
N SER A 44 -4.81 36.98 0.06
CA SER A 44 -4.29 36.08 -0.95
C SER A 44 -4.93 34.72 -0.67
N GLU A 45 -5.87 34.29 -1.50
CA GLU A 45 -6.34 32.92 -1.56
C GLU A 45 -5.12 32.02 -1.83
N THR A 46 -4.56 31.47 -0.76
CA THR A 46 -3.60 30.36 -0.86
C THR A 46 -4.38 29.18 -1.44
N LYS A 47 -4.18 28.92 -2.73
CA LYS A 47 -4.53 27.63 -3.34
C LYS A 47 -3.88 26.56 -2.50
N GLN A 48 -4.69 25.89 -1.68
CA GLN A 48 -4.29 24.64 -1.03
C GLN A 48 -4.00 23.63 -2.13
N SER A 49 -2.74 23.40 -2.41
CA SER A 49 -2.30 22.25 -3.19
C SER A 49 -2.52 21.02 -2.33
N THR A 50 -3.57 20.26 -2.60
CA THR A 50 -3.78 18.93 -2.05
C THR A 50 -2.69 18.03 -2.61
N GLU A 51 -1.60 17.83 -1.88
CA GLU A 51 -0.62 16.82 -2.25
C GLU A 51 -1.26 15.45 -2.09
N GLN A 52 -1.39 14.73 -3.20
CA GLN A 52 -1.82 13.35 -3.19
C GLN A 52 -0.69 12.47 -2.63
N CYS A 53 -0.92 11.83 -1.50
CA CYS A 53 0.02 10.88 -0.93
C CYS A 53 -0.22 9.49 -1.48
N LEU A 54 0.83 8.87 -2.02
CA LEU A 54 0.80 7.48 -2.43
C LEU A 54 0.91 6.59 -1.18
N GLU A 55 -0.12 5.78 -0.93
CA GLU A 55 -0.17 4.81 0.15
C GLU A 55 -0.16 3.38 -0.42
N VAL A 56 0.46 2.48 0.32
CA VAL A 56 0.47 1.04 0.04
C VAL A 56 -0.04 0.26 1.24
N LEU A 57 -0.64 -0.89 0.96
CA LEU A 57 -1.22 -1.76 1.97
C LEU A 57 -0.19 -2.80 2.39
N LEU A 58 0.10 -2.86 3.68
CA LEU A 58 0.96 -3.85 4.30
C LEU A 58 0.16 -4.81 5.18
N ILE A 59 0.67 -6.02 5.31
CA ILE A 59 0.20 -7.05 6.26
C ILE A 59 1.26 -7.26 7.35
N HIS A 60 0.82 -7.44 8.58
CA HIS A 60 1.68 -7.86 9.68
C HIS A 60 1.54 -9.37 9.87
N ARG A 61 2.56 -10.11 9.49
CA ARG A 61 2.55 -11.59 9.45
C ARG A 61 3.67 -12.15 10.31
N LYS A 62 3.33 -12.97 11.31
CA LYS A 62 4.31 -13.63 12.20
C LYS A 62 5.32 -12.65 12.83
N GLY A 63 4.84 -11.46 13.23
CA GLY A 63 5.68 -10.44 13.85
C GLY A 63 6.45 -9.53 12.88
N LEU A 64 6.26 -9.67 11.56
CA LEU A 64 6.99 -8.92 10.54
C LEU A 64 6.03 -8.24 9.56
N TRP A 65 6.40 -7.04 9.09
CA TRP A 65 5.68 -6.36 8.03
C TRP A 65 6.07 -6.91 6.66
N ASP A 66 5.04 -7.25 5.87
CA ASP A 66 5.16 -7.95 4.60
C ASP A 66 4.16 -7.39 3.58
N ILE A 67 4.30 -7.82 2.32
CA ILE A 67 3.37 -7.54 1.22
C ILE A 67 2.60 -8.83 0.93
N PRO A 68 1.27 -8.78 0.68
CA PRO A 68 0.44 -9.96 0.41
C PRO A 68 1.01 -10.82 -0.72
N LYS A 69 1.18 -12.11 -0.49
CA LYS A 69 1.73 -13.06 -1.46
C LYS A 69 1.61 -14.51 -1.01
N GLY A 70 1.46 -15.40 -1.95
CA GLY A 70 1.51 -16.82 -1.67
C GLY A 70 1.95 -17.66 -2.85
N LYS A 71 1.74 -18.96 -2.79
CA LYS A 71 2.18 -19.90 -3.82
C LYS A 71 1.26 -19.88 -5.03
N VAL A 72 1.85 -20.00 -6.20
CA VAL A 72 1.10 -20.30 -7.44
C VAL A 72 0.63 -21.76 -7.38
N GLU A 73 -0.66 -21.99 -7.49
CA GLU A 73 -1.26 -23.32 -7.48
C GLU A 73 -1.14 -24.03 -8.83
N LYS A 74 -1.46 -25.33 -8.83
CA LYS A 74 -1.43 -26.12 -10.04
C LYS A 74 -2.50 -25.63 -11.02
N ASN A 75 -2.11 -25.41 -12.27
CA ASN A 75 -2.97 -24.89 -13.34
C ASN A 75 -3.43 -23.43 -13.17
N GLU A 76 -2.79 -22.67 -12.31
CA GLU A 76 -3.04 -21.25 -12.09
C GLU A 76 -1.96 -20.41 -12.81
N THR A 77 -2.36 -19.27 -13.37
CA THR A 77 -1.39 -18.27 -13.85
C THR A 77 -0.83 -17.45 -12.70
N VAL A 78 0.37 -16.92 -12.85
CA VAL A 78 0.98 -16.08 -11.80
C VAL A 78 0.15 -14.83 -11.49
N ALA A 79 -0.53 -14.26 -12.48
CA ALA A 79 -1.42 -13.12 -12.29
C ALA A 79 -2.70 -13.49 -11.52
N CYS A 80 -3.28 -14.67 -11.80
CA CYS A 80 -4.44 -15.19 -11.05
C CYS A 80 -4.04 -15.47 -9.60
N ALA A 81 -2.88 -16.11 -9.38
CA ALA A 81 -2.36 -16.37 -8.04
C ALA A 81 -2.17 -15.08 -7.24
N ALA A 82 -1.56 -14.05 -7.86
CA ALA A 82 -1.37 -12.77 -7.19
C ALA A 82 -2.70 -12.12 -6.73
N ARG A 83 -3.75 -12.17 -7.58
CA ARG A 83 -5.08 -11.67 -7.22
C ARG A 83 -5.71 -12.48 -6.10
N ARG A 84 -5.68 -13.82 -6.21
CA ARG A 84 -6.24 -14.73 -5.21
C ARG A 84 -5.57 -14.53 -3.84
N GLU A 85 -4.24 -14.43 -3.79
CA GLU A 85 -3.51 -14.23 -2.54
C GLU A 85 -3.86 -12.89 -1.88
N VAL A 86 -4.00 -11.81 -2.66
CA VAL A 86 -4.48 -10.52 -2.13
C VAL A 86 -5.93 -10.62 -1.63
N GLN A 87 -6.80 -11.36 -2.33
CA GLN A 87 -8.18 -11.61 -1.86
C GLN A 87 -8.19 -12.38 -0.53
N GLU A 88 -7.42 -13.45 -0.43
CA GLU A 88 -7.38 -14.34 0.74
C GLU A 88 -6.71 -13.68 1.94
N GLU A 89 -5.52 -13.10 1.77
CA GLU A 89 -4.72 -12.55 2.86
C GLU A 89 -5.25 -11.23 3.42
N VAL A 90 -5.95 -10.42 2.58
CA VAL A 90 -6.36 -9.06 2.91
C VAL A 90 -7.89 -8.88 2.95
N GLY A 91 -8.63 -9.74 2.27
CA GLY A 91 -10.09 -9.63 2.16
C GLY A 91 -10.57 -8.62 1.11
N ILE A 92 -9.72 -8.22 0.15
CA ILE A 92 -10.15 -7.40 -0.97
C ILE A 92 -10.94 -8.26 -1.94
N GLU A 93 -12.20 -7.91 -2.21
CA GLU A 93 -13.05 -8.70 -3.07
C GLU A 93 -12.69 -8.60 -4.56
N GLU A 94 -12.26 -7.42 -5.01
CA GLU A 94 -11.98 -7.15 -6.42
C GLU A 94 -10.61 -6.46 -6.62
N PRO A 95 -9.49 -7.15 -6.40
CA PRO A 95 -8.19 -6.57 -6.71
C PRO A 95 -7.98 -6.49 -8.22
N ILE A 96 -7.72 -5.30 -8.73
CA ILE A 96 -7.43 -5.05 -10.14
C ILE A 96 -5.93 -4.91 -10.32
N ILE A 97 -5.34 -5.76 -11.16
CA ILE A 97 -3.94 -5.61 -11.57
C ILE A 97 -3.82 -4.40 -12.49
N THR A 98 -2.92 -3.49 -12.16
CA THR A 98 -2.61 -2.31 -12.98
C THR A 98 -1.41 -2.58 -13.90
N HIS A 99 -0.36 -3.21 -13.36
CA HIS A 99 0.86 -3.51 -14.11
C HIS A 99 1.67 -4.62 -13.43
N PHE A 100 2.63 -5.18 -14.17
CA PHE A 100 3.63 -6.09 -13.63
C PHE A 100 4.83 -5.28 -13.12
N ILE A 101 5.23 -5.47 -11.86
CA ILE A 101 6.35 -4.75 -11.25
C ILE A 101 7.68 -5.44 -11.60
N GLY A 102 7.76 -6.74 -11.33
CA GLY A 102 8.99 -7.49 -11.49
C GLY A 102 8.98 -8.82 -10.74
N THR A 103 10.16 -9.41 -10.57
CA THR A 103 10.31 -10.66 -9.82
C THR A 103 11.40 -10.52 -8.78
N THR A 104 11.20 -11.21 -7.64
CA THR A 104 12.28 -11.46 -6.67
C THR A 104 12.54 -12.95 -6.55
N ALA A 105 13.78 -13.31 -6.27
CA ALA A 105 14.16 -14.70 -6.07
C ALA A 105 14.99 -14.82 -4.79
N HIS A 106 14.78 -15.90 -4.06
CA HIS A 106 15.62 -16.27 -2.93
C HIS A 106 15.74 -17.78 -2.79
N GLU A 107 16.85 -18.20 -2.23
CA GLU A 107 17.13 -19.59 -1.96
C GLU A 107 17.06 -19.85 -0.45
N TYR A 108 16.54 -21.00 -0.09
CA TYR A 108 16.50 -21.42 1.32
C TYR A 108 16.55 -22.93 1.44
N GLU A 109 16.98 -23.40 2.60
CA GLU A 109 16.96 -24.81 2.93
C GLU A 109 15.86 -25.10 3.95
N GLN A 110 15.11 -26.16 3.70
CA GLN A 110 14.09 -26.65 4.63
C GLN A 110 14.03 -28.18 4.58
N LYS A 111 14.10 -28.83 5.75
CA LYS A 111 14.06 -30.31 5.88
C LYS A 111 15.06 -31.00 4.95
N ASN A 112 16.31 -30.54 4.92
CA ASN A 112 17.41 -31.05 4.09
C ASN A 112 17.14 -31.00 2.56
N LYS A 113 16.30 -30.08 2.13
CA LYS A 113 16.02 -29.83 0.71
C LYS A 113 16.29 -28.37 0.41
N SER A 114 17.00 -28.12 -0.70
CA SER A 114 17.25 -26.78 -1.22
C SER A 114 16.06 -26.33 -2.09
N TYR A 115 15.62 -25.09 -1.90
CA TYR A 115 14.52 -24.47 -2.62
C TYR A 115 14.98 -23.18 -3.28
N HIS A 116 14.54 -22.96 -4.51
CA HIS A 116 14.63 -21.68 -5.21
C HIS A 116 13.21 -21.15 -5.39
N LYS A 117 12.87 -20.08 -4.68
CA LYS A 117 11.54 -19.45 -4.74
C LYS A 117 11.62 -18.17 -5.57
N THR A 118 10.86 -18.13 -6.66
CA THR A 118 10.63 -16.91 -7.46
C THR A 118 9.26 -16.34 -7.12
N THR A 119 9.17 -15.06 -6.75
CA THR A 119 7.92 -14.36 -6.52
C THR A 119 7.70 -13.31 -7.61
N TYR A 120 6.53 -13.35 -8.24
CA TYR A 120 6.07 -12.40 -9.26
C TYR A 120 5.21 -11.32 -8.59
N TRP A 121 5.54 -10.04 -8.83
CA TRP A 121 4.92 -8.91 -8.18
C TRP A 121 4.11 -8.06 -9.15
N TYR A 122 2.93 -7.64 -8.71
CA TYR A 122 2.00 -6.83 -9.49
C TYR A 122 1.55 -5.62 -8.69
N GLY A 123 1.45 -4.44 -9.35
CA GLY A 123 0.72 -3.29 -8.82
C GLY A 123 -0.78 -3.57 -8.89
N MET A 124 -1.51 -3.27 -7.81
CA MET A 124 -2.95 -3.52 -7.73
C MET A 124 -3.69 -2.37 -7.06
N ILE A 125 -4.96 -2.19 -7.44
CA ILE A 125 -5.90 -1.31 -6.76
C ILE A 125 -7.12 -2.12 -6.30
N ASP A 126 -7.75 -1.69 -5.21
CA ASP A 126 -9.07 -2.19 -4.83
C ASP A 126 -10.13 -1.45 -5.67
N ALA A 127 -10.86 -2.19 -6.51
CA ALA A 127 -11.90 -1.61 -7.38
C ALA A 127 -12.97 -0.85 -6.59
N LYS A 128 -13.31 -1.31 -5.37
CA LYS A 128 -14.28 -0.64 -4.51
C LYS A 128 -13.74 0.68 -3.95
N GLU A 129 -12.48 0.69 -3.52
CA GLU A 129 -11.80 1.89 -3.04
C GLU A 129 -11.69 2.94 -4.16
N HIS A 130 -11.29 2.51 -5.35
CA HIS A 130 -11.17 3.40 -6.50
C HIS A 130 -12.51 4.00 -6.92
N ARG A 131 -13.61 3.22 -6.92
CA ARG A 131 -14.97 3.72 -7.18
C ARG A 131 -15.44 4.73 -6.15
N ILE A 132 -15.11 4.51 -4.87
CA ILE A 132 -15.44 5.43 -3.79
C ILE A 132 -14.66 6.73 -3.95
N SER A 133 -13.35 6.67 -4.19
CA SER A 133 -12.52 7.86 -4.39
C SER A 133 -12.98 8.71 -5.57
N SER A 134 -13.36 8.10 -6.69
CA SER A 134 -13.92 8.82 -7.85
C SER A 134 -15.31 9.42 -7.58
N ALA A 135 -16.14 8.79 -6.76
CA ALA A 135 -17.44 9.31 -6.34
C ALA A 135 -17.32 10.46 -5.33
N LEU A 136 -16.30 10.42 -4.46
CA LEU A 136 -16.03 11.46 -3.45
C LEU A 136 -15.66 12.81 -4.08
N SER A 137 -15.04 12.81 -5.26
CA SER A 137 -14.77 14.04 -6.02
C SER A 137 -16.06 14.77 -6.43
N GLN A 138 -17.24 14.13 -6.27
CA GLN A 138 -18.56 14.67 -6.57
C GLN A 138 -19.41 15.05 -5.33
N GLY A 139 -18.83 15.11 -4.11
CA GLY A 139 -19.47 15.76 -2.95
C GLY A 139 -20.24 14.88 -1.95
N TRP A 140 -20.11 13.54 -1.97
CA TRP A 140 -20.80 12.61 -1.05
C TRP A 140 -19.93 12.13 0.13
N ILE A 141 -19.15 13.02 0.71
CA ILE A 141 -17.97 12.72 1.54
C ILE A 141 -18.26 12.05 2.90
N ASN A 142 -19.37 12.37 3.57
CA ASN A 142 -19.51 12.07 5.01
C ASN A 142 -20.07 10.69 5.36
N GLU A 143 -20.88 10.08 4.51
CA GLU A 143 -21.48 8.77 4.81
C GLU A 143 -20.53 7.59 4.49
N LEU A 144 -19.63 7.77 3.53
CA LEU A 144 -18.70 6.73 3.08
C LEU A 144 -17.46 6.58 3.97
N ARG A 145 -17.01 7.66 4.64
CA ARG A 145 -15.89 7.61 5.61
C ARG A 145 -16.12 6.65 6.78
N ASN A 146 -17.36 6.46 7.20
CA ASN A 146 -17.70 5.55 8.30
C ASN A 146 -17.83 4.08 7.88
N SER A 147 -18.01 3.78 6.59
CA SER A 147 -18.14 2.41 6.09
C SER A 147 -16.79 1.74 5.78
N THR A 148 -15.70 2.50 5.70
CA THR A 148 -14.37 1.98 5.34
C THR A 148 -13.58 1.38 6.50
N LYS A 149 -14.05 1.56 7.74
CA LYS A 149 -13.30 1.15 8.95
C LYS A 149 -13.15 -0.37 9.16
N HIS A 150 -13.90 -1.21 8.42
CA HIS A 150 -13.89 -2.68 8.57
C HIS A 150 -13.80 -3.44 7.24
N ARG A 151 -13.15 -2.86 6.24
CA ARG A 151 -13.17 -3.38 4.88
C ARG A 151 -12.16 -4.49 4.61
N TYR A 152 -11.10 -4.56 5.40
CA TYR A 152 -10.02 -5.53 5.23
C TYR A 152 -10.06 -6.54 6.37
N THR A 153 -10.02 -7.83 6.01
CA THR A 153 -10.07 -8.93 6.98
C THR A 153 -8.79 -9.74 6.90
N PRO A 154 -7.93 -9.68 7.94
CA PRO A 154 -6.70 -10.45 7.95
C PRO A 154 -6.99 -11.95 8.03
N GLN A 155 -6.26 -12.75 7.24
CA GLN A 155 -6.33 -14.20 7.28
C GLN A 155 -5.52 -14.73 8.47
N LEU A 156 -6.18 -14.89 9.60
CA LEU A 156 -5.53 -15.30 10.87
C LEU A 156 -4.85 -16.66 10.78
N GLU A 157 -5.38 -17.59 9.97
CA GLU A 157 -4.81 -18.93 9.78
C GLU A 157 -3.41 -18.90 9.15
N GLU A 158 -3.14 -17.88 8.32
CA GLU A 158 -1.81 -17.61 7.74
C GLU A 158 -0.88 -16.84 8.69
N GLY A 159 -1.36 -16.49 9.89
CA GLY A 159 -0.63 -15.72 10.90
C GLY A 159 -0.58 -14.23 10.59
N ILE A 160 -1.53 -13.72 9.82
CA ILE A 160 -1.71 -12.29 9.55
C ILE A 160 -2.56 -11.71 10.68
N THR A 161 -2.01 -10.77 11.42
CA THR A 161 -2.65 -10.17 12.61
C THR A 161 -3.14 -8.75 12.40
N GLU A 162 -2.59 -8.06 11.40
CA GLU A 162 -2.90 -6.66 11.12
C GLU A 162 -2.76 -6.36 9.63
N ILE A 163 -3.58 -5.45 9.14
CA ILE A 163 -3.54 -4.89 7.80
C ILE A 163 -3.60 -3.37 7.93
N CYS A 164 -2.69 -2.65 7.31
CA CYS A 164 -2.72 -1.19 7.36
C CYS A 164 -2.30 -0.54 6.05
N TRP A 165 -2.90 0.61 5.77
CA TRP A 165 -2.41 1.55 4.78
C TRP A 165 -1.32 2.42 5.39
N VAL A 166 -0.22 2.55 4.69
CA VAL A 166 0.90 3.40 5.11
C VAL A 166 1.41 4.18 3.91
N SER A 167 2.00 5.35 4.15
CA SER A 167 2.70 6.06 3.09
C SER A 167 3.81 5.18 2.49
N LEU A 168 4.09 5.35 1.21
CA LEU A 168 5.13 4.58 0.54
C LEU A 168 6.49 4.67 1.25
N THR A 169 6.85 5.85 1.79
CA THR A 169 8.07 6.06 2.57
C THR A 169 8.08 5.17 3.82
N LEU A 170 6.98 5.17 4.58
CA LEU A 170 6.87 4.35 5.77
C LEU A 170 6.83 2.85 5.45
N ALA A 171 6.25 2.45 4.31
CA ALA A 171 6.27 1.07 3.86
C ALA A 171 7.70 0.58 3.61
N TYR A 172 8.52 1.39 2.94
CA TYR A 172 9.93 1.09 2.70
C TYR A 172 10.73 0.87 3.98
N GLU A 173 10.45 1.66 5.03
CA GLU A 173 11.09 1.51 6.33
C GLU A 173 10.61 0.27 7.10
N ARG A 174 9.32 -0.05 6.99
CA ARG A 174 8.67 -1.11 7.78
C ARG A 174 8.87 -2.52 7.25
N VAL A 175 8.90 -2.70 5.91
CA VAL A 175 9.02 -4.06 5.35
C VAL A 175 10.28 -4.76 5.84
N ALA A 176 10.13 -6.01 6.27
CA ALA A 176 11.15 -6.73 6.98
C ALA A 176 12.34 -7.20 6.11
N PHE A 177 12.12 -7.34 4.78
CA PHE A 177 13.08 -7.98 3.89
C PHE A 177 13.55 -7.03 2.78
N ASP A 178 14.85 -7.06 2.46
CA ASP A 178 15.45 -6.19 1.44
C ASP A 178 14.83 -6.40 0.05
N ASN A 179 14.49 -7.62 -0.31
CA ASN A 179 13.83 -7.91 -1.58
C ASN A 179 12.44 -7.25 -1.70
N LEU A 180 11.75 -6.98 -0.58
CA LEU A 180 10.49 -6.21 -0.60
C LEU A 180 10.75 -4.72 -0.78
N ARG A 181 11.85 -4.19 -0.24
CA ARG A 181 12.30 -2.80 -0.51
C ARG A 181 12.59 -2.61 -1.99
N GLU A 182 13.26 -3.57 -2.63
CA GLU A 182 13.51 -3.57 -4.07
C GLU A 182 12.21 -3.54 -4.88
N VAL A 183 11.19 -4.32 -4.49
CA VAL A 183 9.86 -4.30 -5.12
C VAL A 183 9.21 -2.92 -4.99
N LEU A 184 9.25 -2.30 -3.80
CA LEU A 184 8.68 -0.97 -3.58
C LEU A 184 9.42 0.12 -4.36
N ILE A 185 10.74 0.01 -4.55
CA ILE A 185 11.54 0.92 -5.40
C ILE A 185 11.09 0.78 -6.86
N GLN A 186 11.07 -0.44 -7.41
CA GLN A 186 10.64 -0.70 -8.79
C GLN A 186 9.21 -0.22 -9.04
N PHE A 187 8.31 -0.49 -8.10
CA PHE A 187 6.93 0.01 -8.14
C PHE A 187 6.88 1.54 -8.21
N THR A 188 7.67 2.23 -7.37
CA THR A 188 7.72 3.69 -7.32
C THR A 188 8.21 4.30 -8.65
N GLU A 189 9.24 3.71 -9.24
CA GLU A 189 9.77 4.16 -10.53
C GLU A 189 8.74 4.01 -11.64
N GLN A 190 7.99 2.91 -11.65
CA GLN A 190 6.95 2.66 -12.65
C GLN A 190 5.75 3.58 -12.49
N ILE A 191 5.29 3.83 -11.26
CA ILE A 191 4.18 4.77 -11.00
C ILE A 191 4.53 6.21 -11.42
N LYS A 192 5.80 6.64 -11.23
CA LYS A 192 6.25 7.97 -11.68
C LYS A 192 6.34 8.12 -13.19
N ALA A 193 6.43 7.01 -13.91
CA ALA A 193 6.52 6.98 -15.38
C ALA A 193 5.13 6.92 -16.07
N LEU A 194 4.04 6.72 -15.33
CA LEU A 194 2.65 6.73 -15.80
C LEU A 194 2.07 8.14 -15.81
#